data_002144f1820b7b84dbc9d1bdfe448471
#
_entry.id   002144f1820b7b84dbc9d1bdfe448471
#
_cell.length_a   1.000
_cell.length_b   1.000
_cell.length_c   1.000
_cell.angle_alpha   90.00
_cell.angle_beta   90.00
_cell.angle_gamma   90.00
#
_symmetry.space_group_name_H-M   'P 1'
#
loop_
_entity.id
_entity.type
_entity.pdbx_description
1 polymer ?
#
loop_
_entity_poly.entity_id
_entity_poly.type
_entity_poly.pdbx_seq_one_letter_code
_entity_poly.pdbx_strand_id
1 'polypeptide(L)'
;MADIIIKTHRLRVESLFEPYRSTIGKDYDGYRNHVYRTITYAMHFLGQSQEYEALVETAFVYHDIGLWTDRALAYLEPSEAVALEDNARYGWGLDPEALRGAIHWHHKLFRYRGLHQEVIEACRKADWIDATQGWIRKGLSRSSIAKVESVFPNLGFHQSLMRLAKDYGGSTLVGGIKVTRGIVKW
;
A
#
# COMPACT_ATOMS: atom_id res chain seq x y z
N MET A 1 7.26 18.85 15.10
CA MET A 1 6.73 18.11 13.96
C MET A 1 5.24 18.39 13.87
N ALA A 2 4.69 18.61 12.68
CA ALA A 2 3.26 18.82 12.51
C ALA A 2 2.48 17.56 12.97
N ASP A 3 1.28 17.77 13.54
CA ASP A 3 0.39 16.68 13.92
C ASP A 3 -0.06 15.89 12.69
N ILE A 4 -0.20 14.57 12.85
CA ILE A 4 -0.69 13.72 11.78
C ILE A 4 -2.21 13.94 11.58
N ILE A 5 -2.62 14.22 10.35
CA ILE A 5 -4.02 14.43 9.98
C ILE A 5 -4.61 13.09 9.53
N ILE A 6 -5.70 12.68 10.15
CA ILE A 6 -6.37 11.41 9.86
C ILE A 6 -7.73 11.70 9.24
N LYS A 7 -7.90 11.36 7.96
CA LYS A 7 -9.20 11.36 7.28
C LYS A 7 -9.82 9.98 7.42
N THR A 8 -10.91 9.88 8.17
CA THR A 8 -11.57 8.59 8.48
C THR A 8 -12.39 8.01 7.34
N HIS A 9 -12.70 8.84 6.34
CA HIS A 9 -13.44 8.43 5.16
C HIS A 9 -12.88 9.15 3.93
N ARG A 10 -12.66 8.41 2.83
CA ARG A 10 -12.12 8.89 1.56
C ARG A 10 -12.97 8.30 0.42
N LEU A 11 -13.80 9.13 -0.20
CA LEU A 11 -14.73 8.70 -1.25
C LEU A 11 -14.04 7.94 -2.37
N ARG A 12 -12.87 8.42 -2.82
CA ARG A 12 -12.10 7.74 -3.87
C ARG A 12 -11.67 6.35 -3.45
N VAL A 13 -11.13 6.19 -2.24
CA VAL A 13 -10.68 4.88 -1.73
C VAL A 13 -11.83 3.88 -1.68
N GLU A 14 -13.00 4.29 -1.16
CA GLU A 14 -14.17 3.42 -1.11
C GLU A 14 -14.65 3.02 -2.51
N SER A 15 -14.71 3.98 -3.43
CA SER A 15 -15.12 3.71 -4.82
C SER A 15 -14.16 2.77 -5.55
N LEU A 16 -12.85 2.91 -5.32
CA LEU A 16 -11.83 2.04 -5.91
C LEU A 16 -11.88 0.62 -5.35
N PHE A 17 -12.26 0.45 -4.09
CA PHE A 17 -12.40 -0.86 -3.46
C PHE A 17 -13.65 -1.63 -3.87
N GLU A 18 -14.72 -0.94 -4.26
CA GLU A 18 -16.03 -1.57 -4.49
C GLU A 18 -15.99 -2.76 -5.46
N PRO A 19 -15.31 -2.68 -6.63
CA PRO A 19 -15.22 -3.81 -7.57
C PRO A 19 -14.48 -5.02 -6.99
N TYR A 20 -13.59 -4.80 -6.02
CA TYR A 20 -12.69 -5.83 -5.47
C TYR A 20 -13.16 -6.39 -4.13
N ARG A 21 -14.20 -5.84 -3.53
CA ARG A 21 -14.67 -6.22 -2.19
C ARG A 21 -14.97 -7.72 -2.07
N SER A 22 -15.65 -8.29 -3.05
CA SER A 22 -15.96 -9.72 -3.07
C SER A 22 -14.73 -10.59 -3.31
N THR A 23 -13.78 -10.13 -4.13
CA THR A 23 -12.53 -10.84 -4.44
C THR A 23 -11.61 -10.87 -3.23
N ILE A 24 -11.48 -9.77 -2.50
CA ILE A 24 -10.72 -9.69 -1.26
C ILE A 24 -11.41 -10.50 -0.15
N GLY A 25 -12.74 -10.48 -0.13
CA GLY A 25 -13.57 -11.31 0.75
C GLY A 25 -13.30 -11.03 2.24
N LYS A 26 -12.98 -12.08 3.00
CA LYS A 26 -12.77 -12.00 4.46
C LYS A 26 -11.61 -11.12 4.90
N ASP A 27 -10.69 -10.81 4.01
CA ASP A 27 -9.51 -9.99 4.31
C ASP A 27 -9.79 -8.48 4.09
N TYR A 28 -10.96 -8.14 3.58
CA TYR A 28 -11.32 -6.79 3.14
C TYR A 28 -11.12 -5.72 4.23
N ASP A 29 -11.66 -5.91 5.40
CA ASP A 29 -11.59 -4.90 6.46
C ASP A 29 -10.15 -4.67 6.94
N GLY A 30 -9.36 -5.74 7.02
CA GLY A 30 -7.95 -5.66 7.37
C GLY A 30 -7.13 -4.92 6.31
N TYR A 31 -7.34 -5.27 5.02
CA TYR A 31 -6.67 -4.62 3.90
C TYR A 31 -7.09 -3.15 3.76
N ARG A 32 -8.39 -2.87 3.84
CA ARG A 32 -8.90 -1.49 3.83
C ARG A 32 -8.25 -0.63 4.91
N ASN A 33 -8.17 -1.11 6.13
CA ASN A 33 -7.54 -0.38 7.23
C ASN A 33 -6.03 -0.19 7.00
N HIS A 34 -5.32 -1.18 6.46
CA HIS A 34 -3.93 -1.04 6.02
C HIS A 34 -3.78 0.10 5.01
N VAL A 35 -4.61 0.14 3.98
CA VAL A 35 -4.61 1.20 2.97
C VAL A 35 -4.85 2.58 3.60
N TYR A 36 -5.78 2.71 4.52
CA TYR A 36 -6.03 3.98 5.21
C TYR A 36 -4.84 4.44 6.07
N ARG A 37 -4.16 3.51 6.75
CA ARG A 37 -2.96 3.83 7.53
C ARG A 37 -1.83 4.29 6.62
N THR A 38 -1.56 3.55 5.56
CA THR A 38 -0.47 3.87 4.61
C THR A 38 -0.73 5.19 3.88
N ILE A 39 -1.95 5.48 3.43
CA ILE A 39 -2.32 6.78 2.88
C ILE A 39 -2.07 7.89 3.90
N THR A 40 -2.49 7.69 5.14
CA THR A 40 -2.31 8.69 6.22
C THR A 40 -0.83 9.01 6.45
N TYR A 41 0.03 7.99 6.46
CA TYR A 41 1.47 8.18 6.61
C TYR A 41 2.09 8.83 5.38
N ALA A 42 1.73 8.41 4.16
CA ALA A 42 2.26 8.98 2.93
C ALA A 42 1.89 10.46 2.81
N MET A 43 0.63 10.81 3.05
CA MET A 43 0.17 12.19 3.00
C MET A 43 0.83 13.06 4.05
N HIS A 44 1.15 12.52 5.23
CA HIS A 44 1.96 13.25 6.22
C HIS A 44 3.34 13.60 5.68
N PHE A 45 4.03 12.67 5.00
CA PHE A 45 5.35 12.93 4.38
C PHE A 45 5.29 13.91 3.22
N LEU A 46 4.14 13.99 2.53
CA LEU A 46 3.88 14.91 1.42
C LEU A 46 3.29 16.27 1.86
N GLY A 47 3.31 16.57 3.18
CA GLY A 47 2.79 17.81 3.71
C GLY A 47 1.31 18.05 3.44
N GLN A 48 0.52 16.98 3.26
CA GLN A 48 -0.91 17.01 2.92
C GLN A 48 -1.20 17.67 1.56
N SER A 49 -0.26 17.62 0.62
CA SER A 49 -0.44 18.20 -0.72
C SER A 49 -1.60 17.52 -1.46
N GLN A 50 -2.57 18.33 -1.89
CA GLN A 50 -3.73 17.84 -2.66
C GLN A 50 -3.33 17.30 -4.04
N GLU A 51 -2.22 17.77 -4.59
CA GLU A 51 -1.68 17.30 -5.87
C GLU A 51 -1.43 15.79 -5.88
N TYR A 52 -0.93 15.25 -4.77
CA TYR A 52 -0.61 13.82 -4.67
C TYR A 52 -1.75 12.95 -4.14
N GLU A 53 -2.82 13.55 -3.59
CA GLU A 53 -3.85 12.80 -2.87
C GLU A 53 -4.47 11.70 -3.73
N ALA A 54 -4.92 12.04 -4.94
CA ALA A 54 -5.56 11.07 -5.84
C ALA A 54 -4.61 9.93 -6.26
N LEU A 55 -3.34 10.25 -6.50
CA LEU A 55 -2.33 9.27 -6.88
C LEU A 55 -2.02 8.32 -5.71
N VAL A 56 -1.80 8.87 -4.51
CA VAL A 56 -1.51 8.10 -3.30
C VAL A 56 -2.67 7.18 -2.93
N GLU A 57 -3.91 7.68 -2.99
CA GLU A 57 -5.12 6.89 -2.74
C GLU A 57 -5.23 5.73 -3.72
N THR A 58 -5.04 6.01 -5.01
CA THR A 58 -5.08 4.97 -6.04
C THR A 58 -3.95 3.97 -5.86
N ALA A 59 -2.71 4.44 -5.73
CA ALA A 59 -1.56 3.56 -5.55
C ALA A 59 -1.78 2.57 -4.39
N PHE A 60 -2.24 3.04 -3.23
CA PHE A 60 -2.42 2.17 -2.08
C PHE A 60 -3.64 1.23 -2.18
N VAL A 61 -4.70 1.60 -2.88
CA VAL A 61 -5.78 0.63 -3.12
C VAL A 61 -5.30 -0.53 -3.99
N TYR A 62 -4.40 -0.27 -4.93
CA TYR A 62 -3.95 -1.27 -5.89
C TYR A 62 -2.65 -1.98 -5.52
N HIS A 63 -1.78 -1.46 -4.62
CA HIS A 63 -0.41 -1.94 -4.45
C HIS A 63 -0.28 -3.45 -4.15
N ASP A 64 -1.21 -4.00 -3.40
CA ASP A 64 -1.25 -5.41 -3.01
C ASP A 64 -2.41 -6.20 -3.64
N ILE A 65 -3.24 -5.57 -4.50
CA ILE A 65 -4.48 -6.16 -5.00
C ILE A 65 -4.26 -7.48 -5.74
N GLY A 66 -3.13 -7.63 -6.41
CA GLY A 66 -2.73 -8.85 -7.11
C GLY A 66 -2.64 -10.09 -6.21
N LEU A 67 -2.50 -9.91 -4.88
CA LEU A 67 -2.57 -11.03 -3.94
C LEU A 67 -3.92 -11.74 -3.98
N TRP A 68 -5.00 -11.03 -4.31
CA TRP A 68 -6.35 -11.59 -4.37
C TRP A 68 -6.84 -11.79 -5.80
N THR A 69 -6.46 -10.94 -6.75
CA THR A 69 -6.87 -11.06 -8.16
C THR A 69 -6.13 -12.18 -8.87
N ASP A 70 -4.80 -12.27 -8.69
CA ASP A 70 -3.94 -13.25 -9.36
C ASP A 70 -3.58 -14.45 -8.48
N ARG A 71 -3.84 -14.34 -7.16
CA ARG A 71 -3.59 -15.40 -6.18
C ARG A 71 -2.15 -15.94 -6.24
N ALA A 72 -1.19 -15.03 -6.36
CA ALA A 72 0.23 -15.34 -6.51
C ALA A 72 1.10 -14.40 -5.66
N LEU A 73 2.31 -14.87 -5.28
CA LEU A 73 3.30 -14.03 -4.59
C LEU A 73 4.04 -13.07 -5.53
N ALA A 74 3.96 -13.28 -6.85
CA ALA A 74 4.43 -12.34 -7.86
C ALA A 74 3.29 -11.36 -8.21
N TYR A 75 2.81 -10.63 -7.21
CA TYR A 75 1.60 -9.81 -7.29
C TYR A 75 1.84 -8.37 -7.77
N LEU A 76 3.10 -7.91 -7.78
CA LEU A 76 3.42 -6.51 -8.12
C LEU A 76 3.01 -6.14 -9.54
N GLU A 77 3.52 -6.90 -10.52
CA GLU A 77 3.21 -6.65 -11.93
C GLU A 77 1.70 -6.74 -12.22
N PRO A 78 0.95 -7.74 -11.72
CA PRO A 78 -0.50 -7.73 -11.79
C PRO A 78 -1.16 -6.49 -11.16
N SER A 79 -0.72 -6.09 -9.97
CA SER A 79 -1.21 -4.89 -9.29
C SER A 79 -0.99 -3.62 -10.11
N GLU A 80 0.21 -3.46 -10.67
CA GLU A 80 0.56 -2.35 -11.56
C GLU A 80 -0.30 -2.34 -12.82
N ALA A 81 -0.46 -3.50 -13.46
CA ALA A 81 -1.22 -3.63 -14.70
C ALA A 81 -2.68 -3.22 -14.51
N VAL A 82 -3.33 -3.73 -13.46
CA VAL A 82 -4.73 -3.38 -13.15
C VAL A 82 -4.88 -1.90 -12.83
N ALA A 83 -3.98 -1.32 -12.04
CA ALA A 83 -4.03 0.11 -11.72
C ALA A 83 -3.88 1.01 -12.95
N LEU A 84 -2.97 0.65 -13.86
CA LEU A 84 -2.74 1.42 -15.10
C LEU A 84 -3.89 1.25 -16.10
N GLU A 85 -4.44 0.05 -16.21
CA GLU A 85 -5.61 -0.21 -17.05
C GLU A 85 -6.83 0.60 -16.57
N ASP A 86 -7.11 0.58 -15.27
CA ASP A 86 -8.21 1.33 -14.69
C ASP A 86 -7.98 2.85 -14.78
N ASN A 87 -6.75 3.33 -14.58
CA ASN A 87 -6.41 4.74 -14.79
C ASN A 87 -6.73 5.20 -16.22
N ALA A 88 -6.38 4.40 -17.22
CA ALA A 88 -6.67 4.69 -18.62
C ALA A 88 -8.18 4.54 -18.93
N ARG A 89 -8.79 3.45 -18.48
CA ARG A 89 -10.19 3.10 -18.74
C ARG A 89 -11.18 4.13 -18.19
N TYR A 90 -10.93 4.61 -16.97
CA TYR A 90 -11.80 5.56 -16.30
C TYR A 90 -11.35 7.02 -16.46
N GLY A 91 -10.27 7.27 -17.18
CA GLY A 91 -9.77 8.61 -17.47
C GLY A 91 -9.38 9.41 -16.23
N TRP A 92 -8.75 8.77 -15.22
CA TRP A 92 -8.41 9.48 -13.98
C TRP A 92 -7.31 10.53 -14.15
N GLY A 93 -6.54 10.44 -15.25
CA GLY A 93 -5.51 11.42 -15.58
C GLY A 93 -4.30 11.39 -14.65
N LEU A 94 -4.10 10.29 -13.91
CA LEU A 94 -2.92 10.12 -13.06
C LEU A 94 -1.70 9.84 -13.94
N ASP A 95 -0.54 10.39 -13.57
CA ASP A 95 0.71 10.09 -14.24
C ASP A 95 1.03 8.58 -14.13
N PRO A 96 1.15 7.85 -15.27
CA PRO A 96 1.31 6.40 -15.24
C PRO A 96 2.66 5.94 -14.65
N GLU A 97 3.73 6.75 -14.80
CA GLU A 97 5.05 6.42 -14.24
C GLU A 97 5.06 6.62 -12.74
N ALA A 98 4.44 7.69 -12.25
CA ALA A 98 4.29 7.94 -10.82
C ALA A 98 3.43 6.86 -10.15
N LEU A 99 2.30 6.49 -10.77
CA LEU A 99 1.41 5.45 -10.26
C LEU A 99 2.10 4.09 -10.21
N ARG A 100 2.73 3.67 -11.32
CA ARG A 100 3.53 2.45 -11.38
C ARG A 100 4.64 2.46 -10.34
N GLY A 101 5.40 3.54 -10.26
CA GLY A 101 6.49 3.67 -9.32
C GLY A 101 6.04 3.58 -7.87
N ALA A 102 4.93 4.22 -7.50
CA ALA A 102 4.37 4.13 -6.15
C ALA A 102 3.97 2.69 -5.78
N ILE A 103 3.39 1.94 -6.72
CA ILE A 103 3.04 0.53 -6.54
C ILE A 103 4.30 -0.34 -6.52
N HIS A 104 5.19 -0.20 -7.50
CA HIS A 104 6.37 -1.05 -7.62
C HIS A 104 7.33 -0.94 -6.44
N TRP A 105 7.52 0.28 -5.93
CA TRP A 105 8.54 0.57 -4.93
C TRP A 105 8.05 0.53 -3.50
N HIS A 106 6.75 0.34 -3.23
CA HIS A 106 6.18 0.47 -1.88
C HIS A 106 6.94 -0.34 -0.81
N HIS A 107 7.37 -1.55 -1.11
CA HIS A 107 8.05 -2.44 -0.17
C HIS A 107 9.57 -2.59 -0.40
N LYS A 108 10.17 -1.89 -1.38
CA LYS A 108 11.61 -2.04 -1.66
C LYS A 108 12.46 -1.55 -0.50
N LEU A 109 13.57 -2.28 -0.25
CA LEU A 109 14.50 -2.00 0.85
C LEU A 109 15.21 -0.66 0.65
N PHE A 110 15.68 -0.42 -0.58
CA PHE A 110 16.49 0.74 -0.91
C PHE A 110 15.64 1.96 -1.30
N ARG A 111 16.23 3.13 -1.08
CA ARG A 111 15.59 4.39 -1.43
C ARG A 111 15.50 4.54 -2.95
N TYR A 112 14.32 4.89 -3.44
CA TYR A 112 14.12 5.27 -4.83
C TYR A 112 14.79 6.61 -5.14
N ARG A 113 15.43 6.69 -6.31
CA ARG A 113 16.04 7.91 -6.83
C ARG A 113 15.72 8.00 -8.32
N GLY A 114 14.77 8.84 -8.68
CA GLY A 114 14.33 9.00 -10.06
C GLY A 114 13.19 10.00 -10.17
N LEU A 115 12.52 9.99 -11.30
CA LEU A 115 11.35 10.83 -11.55
C LEU A 115 10.25 10.50 -10.52
N HIS A 116 9.50 11.50 -10.08
CA HIS A 116 8.46 11.37 -9.05
C HIS A 116 8.97 10.85 -7.67
N GLN A 117 10.27 11.02 -7.38
CA GLN A 117 10.89 10.50 -6.15
C GLN A 117 10.12 10.89 -4.88
N GLU A 118 9.55 12.08 -4.83
CA GLU A 118 8.86 12.57 -3.64
C GLU A 118 7.69 11.66 -3.25
N VAL A 119 6.76 11.43 -4.17
CA VAL A 119 5.57 10.61 -3.93
C VAL A 119 5.91 9.12 -3.80
N ILE A 120 6.83 8.60 -4.62
CA ILE A 120 7.25 7.18 -4.56
C ILE A 120 7.92 6.88 -3.22
N GLU A 121 8.81 7.75 -2.73
CA GLU A 121 9.45 7.59 -1.43
C GLU A 121 8.49 7.79 -0.25
N ALA A 122 7.50 8.66 -0.39
CA ALA A 122 6.46 8.80 0.62
C ALA A 122 5.65 7.50 0.75
N CYS A 123 5.22 6.90 -0.37
CA CYS A 123 4.53 5.61 -0.38
C CYS A 123 5.42 4.50 0.20
N ARG A 124 6.67 4.40 -0.24
CA ARG A 124 7.61 3.39 0.28
C ARG A 124 7.83 3.51 1.79
N LYS A 125 8.00 4.71 2.32
CA LYS A 125 8.15 4.94 3.76
C LYS A 125 6.89 4.56 4.53
N ALA A 126 5.73 4.92 3.99
CA ALA A 126 4.44 4.66 4.62
C ALA A 126 4.16 3.16 4.75
N ASP A 127 4.40 2.40 3.69
CA ASP A 127 4.24 0.96 3.72
C ASP A 127 5.19 0.29 4.71
N TRP A 128 6.48 0.67 4.74
CA TRP A 128 7.43 0.16 5.72
C TRP A 128 7.03 0.42 7.17
N ILE A 129 6.37 1.56 7.46
CA ILE A 129 5.87 1.83 8.80
C ILE A 129 4.78 0.82 9.16
N ASP A 130 3.82 0.61 8.27
CA ASP A 130 2.69 -0.28 8.52
C ASP A 130 3.09 -1.77 8.51
N ALA A 131 3.83 -2.20 7.51
CA ALA A 131 4.31 -3.57 7.39
C ALA A 131 5.14 -4.02 8.59
N THR A 132 5.86 -3.10 9.23
CA THR A 132 6.67 -3.36 10.43
C THR A 132 5.95 -3.00 11.73
N GLN A 133 4.66 -2.66 11.69
CA GLN A 133 3.87 -2.27 12.85
C GLN A 133 4.56 -1.15 13.68
N GLY A 134 5.13 -0.17 12.98
CA GLY A 134 5.81 0.96 13.59
C GLY A 134 7.21 0.68 14.18
N TRP A 135 7.77 -0.52 13.98
CA TRP A 135 9.17 -0.79 14.32
C TRP A 135 10.11 0.10 13.52
N ILE A 136 9.89 0.20 12.21
CA ILE A 136 10.60 1.11 11.30
C ILE A 136 9.72 2.34 11.10
N ARG A 137 10.02 3.45 11.79
CA ARG A 137 9.14 4.63 11.86
C ARG A 137 9.38 5.70 10.81
N LYS A 138 10.46 5.61 10.06
CA LYS A 138 10.82 6.58 8.98
C LYS A 138 10.71 8.07 9.36
N GLY A 139 10.84 8.39 10.64
CA GLY A 139 10.71 9.75 11.17
C GLY A 139 9.40 10.08 11.88
N LEU A 140 8.39 9.22 11.81
CA LEU A 140 7.16 9.38 12.60
C LEU A 140 7.39 9.08 14.08
N SER A 141 6.63 9.77 14.95
CA SER A 141 6.61 9.48 16.37
C SER A 141 5.80 8.21 16.68
N ARG A 142 6.11 7.54 17.77
CA ARG A 142 5.29 6.40 18.25
C ARG A 142 3.85 6.83 18.53
N SER A 143 3.66 8.02 19.09
CA SER A 143 2.33 8.56 19.38
C SER A 143 1.51 8.80 18.12
N SER A 144 2.13 9.31 17.05
CA SER A 144 1.46 9.49 15.76
C SER A 144 1.01 8.16 15.16
N ILE A 145 1.87 7.14 15.20
CA ILE A 145 1.54 5.79 14.70
C ILE A 145 0.42 5.19 15.53
N ALA A 146 0.53 5.19 16.86
CA ALA A 146 -0.52 4.66 17.75
C ALA A 146 -1.88 5.37 17.56
N LYS A 147 -1.87 6.68 17.29
CA LYS A 147 -3.09 7.45 16.97
C LYS A 147 -3.75 6.94 15.68
N VAL A 148 -2.98 6.66 14.64
CA VAL A 148 -3.51 6.13 13.38
C VAL A 148 -4.02 4.71 13.55
N GLU A 149 -3.28 3.85 14.25
CA GLU A 149 -3.67 2.46 14.53
C GLU A 149 -4.93 2.37 15.40
N SER A 150 -5.15 3.31 16.31
CA SER A 150 -6.38 3.36 17.11
C SER A 150 -7.63 3.67 16.28
N VAL A 151 -7.48 4.43 15.18
CA VAL A 151 -8.57 4.74 14.25
C VAL A 151 -8.77 3.62 13.23
N PHE A 152 -7.68 3.03 12.76
CA PHE A 152 -7.67 1.95 11.78
C PHE A 152 -6.95 0.73 12.35
N PRO A 153 -7.60 -0.08 13.19
CA PRO A 153 -6.99 -1.28 13.77
C PRO A 153 -6.60 -2.29 12.69
N ASN A 154 -5.61 -3.13 13.01
CA ASN A 154 -5.02 -4.08 12.05
C ASN A 154 -6.02 -5.12 11.50
N LEU A 155 -6.97 -5.55 12.31
CA LEU A 155 -8.03 -6.53 11.96
C LEU A 155 -7.50 -7.82 11.30
N GLY A 156 -6.30 -8.25 11.69
CA GLY A 156 -5.73 -9.50 11.19
C GLY A 156 -5.02 -9.38 9.84
N PHE A 157 -4.77 -8.18 9.32
CA PHE A 157 -4.13 -8.00 8.01
C PHE A 157 -2.78 -8.72 7.90
N HIS A 158 -1.89 -8.57 8.89
CA HIS A 158 -0.59 -9.24 8.87
C HIS A 158 -0.71 -10.78 8.91
N GLN A 159 -1.69 -11.30 9.65
CA GLN A 159 -1.99 -12.74 9.65
C GLN A 159 -2.50 -13.21 8.29
N SER A 160 -3.30 -12.38 7.60
CA SER A 160 -3.74 -12.67 6.23
C SER A 160 -2.57 -12.74 5.26
N LEU A 161 -1.62 -11.79 5.32
CA LEU A 161 -0.39 -11.85 4.50
C LEU A 161 0.42 -13.13 4.75
N MET A 162 0.59 -13.52 6.02
CA MET A 162 1.29 -14.77 6.36
C MET A 162 0.57 -16.00 5.82
N ARG A 163 -0.76 -16.03 5.89
CA ARG A 163 -1.58 -17.10 5.33
C ARG A 163 -1.44 -17.16 3.80
N LEU A 164 -1.58 -16.02 3.11
CA LEU A 164 -1.42 -15.94 1.66
C LEU A 164 -0.01 -16.36 1.23
N ALA A 165 1.03 -15.95 1.96
CA ALA A 165 2.40 -16.38 1.71
C ALA A 165 2.56 -17.90 1.84
N LYS A 166 1.88 -18.54 2.80
CA LYS A 166 1.85 -20.00 2.95
C LYS A 166 1.07 -20.67 1.81
N ASP A 167 -0.13 -20.16 1.52
CA ASP A 167 -1.03 -20.76 0.53
C ASP A 167 -0.44 -20.73 -0.88
N TYR A 168 0.20 -19.61 -1.26
CA TYR A 168 0.80 -19.43 -2.59
C TYR A 168 2.26 -19.90 -2.67
N GLY A 169 2.96 -19.95 -1.54
CA GLY A 169 4.36 -20.35 -1.47
C GLY A 169 4.59 -21.84 -1.23
N GLY A 170 3.55 -22.58 -0.87
CA GLY A 170 3.63 -23.99 -0.45
C GLY A 170 4.09 -24.19 0.99
N SER A 171 4.75 -23.19 1.60
CA SER A 171 5.05 -23.12 3.03
C SER A 171 5.36 -21.68 3.43
N THR A 172 5.23 -21.36 4.72
CA THR A 172 5.55 -20.01 5.23
C THR A 172 7.01 -19.63 4.97
N LEU A 173 7.94 -20.59 5.05
CA LEU A 173 9.36 -20.37 4.79
C LEU A 173 9.63 -20.05 3.33
N VAL A 174 9.13 -20.87 2.41
CA VAL A 174 9.31 -20.69 0.96
C VAL A 174 8.59 -19.43 0.48
N GLY A 175 7.38 -19.18 0.96
CA GLY A 175 6.64 -17.95 0.69
C GLY A 175 7.38 -16.71 1.19
N GLY A 176 7.89 -16.74 2.42
CA GLY A 176 8.71 -15.68 2.98
C GLY A 176 9.97 -15.39 2.16
N ILE A 177 10.67 -16.42 1.69
CA ILE A 177 11.86 -16.26 0.81
C ILE A 177 11.47 -15.62 -0.52
N LYS A 178 10.34 -16.01 -1.14
CA LYS A 178 9.87 -15.42 -2.39
C LYS A 178 9.52 -13.93 -2.22
N VAL A 179 8.81 -13.58 -1.15
CA VAL A 179 8.50 -12.19 -0.81
C VAL A 179 9.79 -11.40 -0.57
N THR A 180 10.71 -11.92 0.24
CA THR A 180 12.00 -11.25 0.51
C THR A 180 12.81 -11.01 -0.77
N ARG A 181 12.81 -11.97 -1.70
CA ARG A 181 13.45 -11.78 -3.02
C ARG A 181 12.80 -10.64 -3.81
N GLY A 182 11.48 -10.49 -3.76
CA GLY A 182 10.75 -9.37 -4.36
C GLY A 182 11.15 -8.02 -3.76
N ILE A 183 11.37 -7.96 -2.43
CA ILE A 183 11.79 -6.76 -1.70
C ILE A 183 13.20 -6.31 -2.10
N VAL A 184 14.09 -7.25 -2.36
CA VAL A 184 15.53 -6.97 -2.66
C VAL A 184 15.80 -6.82 -4.16
N LYS A 185 15.02 -7.44 -5.04
CA LYS A 185 15.19 -7.27 -6.50
C LYS A 185 14.90 -5.84 -6.93
N TRP A 186 15.79 -5.32 -7.79
CA TRP A 186 15.67 -4.03 -8.48
C TRP A 186 14.69 -4.13 -9.65
#